data_e078a20034a472bf91561d6333cce0b8
#
_entry.id   e078a20034a472bf91561d6333cce0b8
#
_cell.length_a   1.000
_cell.length_b   1.000
_cell.length_c   1.000
_cell.angle_alpha   90.00
_cell.angle_beta   90.00
_cell.angle_gamma   90.00
#
_symmetry.space_group_name_H-M   'P 1'
#
loop_
_entity.id
_entity.type
_entity.pdbx_description
1 polymer ?
#
loop_
_entity_poly.entity_id
_entity_poly.type
_entity_poly.pdbx_seq_one_letter_code
_entity_poly.pdbx_strand_id
1 'polypeptide(L)'
;MLTLLVAALLPNGPAVAQDPACKREAFEEAVDLSAAALRDLTGLNRPVFQIRLRELKDKRGWDHNQFLREAAPIVQDTRTDAFDKESANLLEEIARMGAEGSAAATPDCEALARLKSRMEALVDAQRGKWAYLIGKVEQE
;
A
#
# COMPACT_ATOMS: atom_id res chain seq x y z
N MET A 1 39.04 -26.91 59.36
CA MET A 1 37.82 -26.27 58.84
C MET A 1 38.04 -25.95 57.38
N LEU A 2 37.48 -26.76 56.50
CA LEU A 2 37.66 -26.65 55.05
C LEU A 2 36.38 -26.07 54.43
N THR A 3 36.46 -24.81 53.98
CA THR A 3 35.29 -24.08 53.40
C THR A 3 35.25 -24.38 51.92
N LEU A 4 34.28 -25.18 51.49
CA LEU A 4 33.97 -25.44 50.04
C LEU A 4 33.24 -24.24 49.46
N LEU A 5 33.88 -23.53 48.54
CA LEU A 5 33.25 -22.54 47.65
C LEU A 5 32.56 -23.29 46.53
N VAL A 6 31.22 -23.29 46.55
CA VAL A 6 30.39 -23.74 45.42
C VAL A 6 30.23 -22.58 44.45
N ALA A 7 30.94 -22.66 43.31
CA ALA A 7 30.75 -21.75 42.20
C ALA A 7 29.48 -22.16 41.46
N ALA A 8 28.42 -21.35 41.53
CA ALA A 8 27.19 -21.51 40.74
C ALA A 8 27.47 -21.11 39.28
N LEU A 9 27.58 -22.09 38.40
CA LEU A 9 27.57 -21.91 36.95
C LEU A 9 26.14 -21.57 36.52
N LEU A 10 25.88 -20.29 36.23
CA LEU A 10 24.67 -19.85 35.54
C LEU A 10 24.74 -20.31 34.09
N PRO A 11 23.73 -21.00 33.53
CA PRO A 11 23.72 -21.33 32.12
C PRO A 11 23.45 -20.02 31.33
N ASN A 12 24.47 -19.56 30.61
CA ASN A 12 24.24 -18.58 29.54
C ASN A 12 23.44 -19.29 28.45
N GLY A 13 22.11 -19.11 28.47
CA GLY A 13 21.25 -19.45 27.33
C GLY A 13 21.69 -18.67 26.09
N PRO A 14 21.59 -19.24 24.89
CA PRO A 14 21.93 -18.52 23.67
C PRO A 14 21.09 -17.28 23.61
N ALA A 15 21.73 -16.09 23.58
CA ALA A 15 21.07 -14.85 23.25
C ALA A 15 20.55 -15.03 21.80
N VAL A 16 19.24 -15.16 21.64
CA VAL A 16 18.61 -15.13 20.31
C VAL A 16 18.96 -13.77 19.73
N ALA A 17 19.89 -13.75 18.78
CA ALA A 17 20.26 -12.55 18.06
C ALA A 17 19.00 -12.04 17.35
N GLN A 18 18.47 -10.90 17.80
CA GLN A 18 17.33 -10.25 17.15
C GLN A 18 17.78 -9.85 15.76
N ASP A 19 17.10 -10.35 14.72
CA ASP A 19 17.40 -9.99 13.34
C ASP A 19 17.20 -8.47 13.15
N PRO A 20 18.27 -7.69 12.87
CA PRO A 20 18.17 -6.24 12.72
C PRO A 20 17.31 -5.83 11.53
N ALA A 21 17.06 -6.73 10.57
CA ALA A 21 16.29 -6.46 9.36
C ALA A 21 14.78 -6.27 9.59
N CYS A 22 14.25 -6.66 10.75
CA CYS A 22 12.81 -6.63 11.06
C CYS A 22 12.47 -5.71 12.23
N LYS A 23 13.33 -4.72 12.51
CA LYS A 23 13.10 -3.73 13.55
C LYS A 23 12.00 -2.74 13.16
N ARG A 24 11.60 -1.92 14.12
CA ARG A 24 10.61 -0.86 13.98
C ARG A 24 10.82 -0.02 12.71
N GLU A 25 12.06 0.40 12.46
CA GLU A 25 12.44 1.23 11.33
C GLU A 25 12.11 0.56 9.97
N ALA A 26 12.20 -0.78 9.89
CA ALA A 26 11.85 -1.52 8.68
C ALA A 26 10.33 -1.50 8.39
N PHE A 27 9.48 -1.45 9.40
CA PHE A 27 8.02 -1.27 9.24
C PHE A 27 7.71 0.15 8.79
N GLU A 28 8.34 1.15 9.37
CA GLU A 28 8.16 2.56 9.00
C GLU A 28 8.63 2.79 7.55
N GLU A 29 9.81 2.31 7.19
CA GLU A 29 10.35 2.39 5.82
C GLU A 29 9.44 1.70 4.81
N ALA A 30 8.93 0.51 5.13
CA ALA A 30 8.01 -0.20 4.27
C ALA A 30 6.75 0.64 3.97
N VAL A 31 6.13 1.26 4.98
CA VAL A 31 4.96 2.15 4.80
C VAL A 31 5.31 3.36 3.94
N ASP A 32 6.45 4.01 4.18
CA ASP A 32 6.89 5.18 3.43
C ASP A 32 7.15 4.87 1.96
N LEU A 33 7.78 3.74 1.65
CA LEU A 33 8.03 3.29 0.27
C LEU A 33 6.71 3.06 -0.50
N SER A 34 5.70 2.47 0.14
CA SER A 34 4.41 2.29 -0.52
C SER A 34 3.66 3.59 -0.71
N ALA A 35 3.70 4.49 0.25
CA ALA A 35 3.12 5.81 0.11
C ALA A 35 3.77 6.58 -1.06
N ALA A 36 5.09 6.45 -1.23
CA ALA A 36 5.81 7.01 -2.37
C ALA A 36 5.36 6.36 -3.69
N ALA A 37 5.28 5.04 -3.76
CA ALA A 37 4.83 4.30 -4.95
C ALA A 37 3.41 4.70 -5.37
N LEU A 38 2.48 4.89 -4.43
CA LEU A 38 1.12 5.36 -4.72
C LEU A 38 1.08 6.80 -5.25
N ARG A 39 1.91 7.70 -4.67
CA ARG A 39 2.03 9.07 -5.18
C ARG A 39 2.57 9.10 -6.61
N ASP A 40 3.62 8.33 -6.88
CA ASP A 40 4.23 8.24 -8.21
C ASP A 40 3.24 7.67 -9.23
N LEU A 41 2.55 6.59 -8.87
CA LEU A 41 1.52 5.97 -9.72
C LEU A 41 0.41 6.97 -10.07
N THR A 42 -0.07 7.74 -9.10
CA THR A 42 -1.07 8.79 -9.31
C THR A 42 -0.51 9.94 -10.15
N GLY A 43 0.71 10.37 -9.87
CA GLY A 43 1.40 11.44 -10.60
C GLY A 43 1.59 11.11 -12.09
N LEU A 44 1.85 9.85 -12.41
CA LEU A 44 2.02 9.38 -13.79
C LEU A 44 0.68 9.22 -14.52
N ASN A 45 -0.33 8.65 -13.88
CA ASN A 45 -1.57 8.25 -14.55
C ASN A 45 -2.63 9.35 -14.59
N ARG A 46 -2.72 10.21 -13.58
CA ARG A 46 -3.73 11.29 -13.55
C ARG A 46 -3.64 12.24 -14.74
N PRO A 47 -2.46 12.76 -15.14
CA PRO A 47 -2.36 13.63 -16.31
C PRO A 47 -2.78 12.91 -17.60
N VAL A 48 -2.40 11.66 -17.78
CA VAL A 48 -2.77 10.85 -18.94
C VAL A 48 -4.29 10.70 -19.01
N PHE A 49 -4.92 10.31 -17.92
CA PHE A 49 -6.37 10.17 -17.84
C PHE A 49 -7.11 11.49 -18.15
N GLN A 50 -6.62 12.61 -17.60
CA GLN A 50 -7.20 13.94 -17.86
C GLN A 50 -7.07 14.36 -19.33
N ILE A 51 -5.96 14.02 -19.98
CA ILE A 51 -5.77 14.29 -21.41
C ILE A 51 -6.76 13.48 -22.22
N ARG A 52 -6.90 12.17 -21.96
CA ARG A 52 -7.85 11.30 -22.66
C ARG A 52 -9.30 11.76 -22.50
N LEU A 53 -9.69 12.18 -21.30
CA LEU A 53 -11.04 12.74 -21.08
C LEU A 53 -11.28 14.02 -21.88
N ARG A 54 -10.28 14.90 -22.00
CA ARG A 54 -10.41 16.11 -22.84
C ARG A 54 -10.51 15.77 -24.31
N GLU A 55 -9.68 14.86 -24.80
CA GLU A 55 -9.76 14.36 -26.18
C GLU A 55 -11.13 13.77 -26.49
N LEU A 56 -11.69 12.98 -25.57
CA LEU A 56 -13.04 12.44 -25.70
C LEU A 56 -14.10 13.54 -25.75
N LYS A 57 -14.01 14.54 -24.86
CA LYS A 57 -14.91 15.69 -24.86
C LYS A 57 -14.91 16.40 -26.21
N ASP A 58 -13.72 16.66 -26.77
CA ASP A 58 -13.55 17.36 -28.04
C ASP A 58 -14.07 16.50 -29.22
N LYS A 59 -13.74 15.20 -29.23
CA LYS A 59 -14.23 14.22 -30.22
C LYS A 59 -15.75 14.14 -30.28
N ARG A 60 -16.41 14.21 -29.11
CA ARG A 60 -17.87 14.16 -28.98
C ARG A 60 -18.56 15.51 -29.14
N GLY A 61 -17.80 16.61 -29.19
CA GLY A 61 -18.35 17.97 -29.27
C GLY A 61 -19.15 18.37 -28.04
N TRP A 62 -18.84 17.82 -26.86
CA TRP A 62 -19.55 18.12 -25.63
C TRP A 62 -19.23 19.51 -25.10
N ASP A 63 -20.26 20.27 -24.76
CA ASP A 63 -20.08 21.43 -23.90
C ASP A 63 -19.70 21.02 -22.46
N HIS A 64 -19.45 22.00 -21.59
CA HIS A 64 -19.00 21.72 -20.22
C HIS A 64 -20.06 20.91 -19.43
N ASN A 65 -21.32 21.25 -19.53
CA ASN A 65 -22.39 20.58 -18.78
C ASN A 65 -22.65 19.16 -19.31
N GLN A 66 -22.59 18.98 -20.64
CA GLN A 66 -22.65 17.65 -21.25
C GLN A 66 -21.48 16.80 -20.79
N PHE A 67 -20.27 17.34 -20.82
CA PHE A 67 -19.09 16.63 -20.37
C PHE A 67 -19.22 16.13 -18.92
N LEU A 68 -19.69 16.95 -17.99
CA LEU A 68 -19.86 16.54 -16.60
C LEU A 68 -20.86 15.37 -16.45
N ARG A 69 -21.95 15.39 -17.22
CA ARG A 69 -22.95 14.32 -17.18
C ARG A 69 -22.46 13.03 -17.84
N GLU A 70 -21.89 13.16 -19.03
CA GLU A 70 -21.49 12.00 -19.85
C GLU A 70 -20.20 11.33 -19.36
N ALA A 71 -19.28 12.10 -18.76
CA ALA A 71 -18.06 11.57 -18.19
C ALA A 71 -18.28 10.87 -16.83
N ALA A 72 -19.33 11.21 -16.09
CA ALA A 72 -19.57 10.62 -14.77
C ALA A 72 -19.59 9.08 -14.77
N PRO A 73 -20.35 8.37 -15.65
CA PRO A 73 -20.34 6.91 -15.70
C PRO A 73 -19.03 6.32 -16.24
N ILE A 74 -18.19 7.11 -16.89
CA ILE A 74 -16.85 6.69 -17.33
C ILE A 74 -15.90 6.70 -16.14
N VAL A 75 -15.99 7.72 -15.29
CA VAL A 75 -15.11 7.90 -14.13
C VAL A 75 -15.51 7.01 -12.95
N GLN A 76 -16.82 6.79 -12.78
CA GLN A 76 -17.38 6.07 -11.64
C GLN A 76 -18.38 5.00 -12.11
N ASP A 77 -18.11 3.76 -11.78
CA ASP A 77 -18.99 2.61 -11.99
C ASP A 77 -18.74 1.53 -10.94
N THR A 78 -19.47 0.42 -11.00
CA THR A 78 -19.36 -0.67 -10.04
C THR A 78 -17.95 -1.26 -9.96
N ARG A 79 -17.16 -1.21 -11.02
CA ARG A 79 -15.79 -1.74 -11.04
C ARG A 79 -14.82 -0.77 -10.40
N THR A 80 -14.95 0.54 -10.64
CA THR A 80 -14.16 1.54 -9.92
C THR A 80 -14.48 1.56 -8.44
N ASP A 81 -15.77 1.41 -8.06
CA ASP A 81 -16.19 1.27 -6.67
C ASP A 81 -15.58 0.02 -5.99
N ALA A 82 -15.45 -1.09 -6.72
CA ALA A 82 -14.82 -2.30 -6.20
C ALA A 82 -13.32 -2.08 -5.93
N PHE A 83 -12.59 -1.42 -6.82
CA PHE A 83 -11.18 -1.03 -6.60
C PHE A 83 -11.02 -0.10 -5.39
N ASP A 84 -11.93 0.87 -5.24
CA ASP A 84 -11.88 1.82 -4.13
C ASP A 84 -12.16 1.14 -2.79
N LYS A 85 -13.13 0.23 -2.75
CA LYS A 85 -13.42 -0.57 -1.56
C LYS A 85 -12.26 -1.49 -1.18
N GLU A 86 -11.67 -2.18 -2.15
CA GLU A 86 -10.50 -3.03 -1.93
C GLU A 86 -9.33 -2.21 -1.38
N SER A 87 -9.05 -1.06 -1.99
CA SER A 87 -7.97 -0.15 -1.56
C SER A 87 -8.22 0.39 -0.15
N ALA A 88 -9.46 0.75 0.20
CA ALA A 88 -9.80 1.21 1.54
C ALA A 88 -9.58 0.11 2.60
N ASN A 89 -9.98 -1.12 2.33
CA ASN A 89 -9.76 -2.26 3.21
C ASN A 89 -8.26 -2.53 3.40
N LEU A 90 -7.49 -2.52 2.32
CA LEU A 90 -6.03 -2.73 2.37
C LEU A 90 -5.32 -1.61 3.15
N LEU A 91 -5.74 -0.35 2.98
CA LEU A 91 -5.20 0.78 3.76
C LEU A 91 -5.46 0.64 5.25
N GLU A 92 -6.65 0.19 5.64
CA GLU A 92 -6.98 -0.06 7.05
C GLU A 92 -6.13 -1.20 7.63
N GLU A 93 -5.99 -2.32 6.90
CA GLU A 93 -5.11 -3.42 7.29
C GLU A 93 -3.65 -2.98 7.45
N ILE A 94 -3.12 -2.24 6.47
CA ILE A 94 -1.75 -1.74 6.45
C ILE A 94 -1.51 -0.81 7.65
N ALA A 95 -2.41 0.12 7.92
CA ALA A 95 -2.29 1.05 9.04
C ALA A 95 -2.22 0.30 10.38
N ARG A 96 -3.10 -0.69 10.57
CA ARG A 96 -3.11 -1.53 11.77
C ARG A 96 -1.83 -2.36 11.89
N MET A 97 -1.44 -3.06 10.83
CA MET A 97 -0.24 -3.92 10.83
C MET A 97 1.04 -3.11 11.02
N GLY A 98 1.13 -1.92 10.44
CA GLY A 98 2.26 -1.01 10.62
C GLY A 98 2.37 -0.51 12.04
N ALA A 99 1.25 -0.12 12.67
CA ALA A 99 1.21 0.32 14.07
C ALA A 99 1.57 -0.83 15.04
N GLU A 100 1.01 -2.02 14.84
CA GLU A 100 1.31 -3.20 15.66
C GLU A 100 2.78 -3.61 15.53
N GLY A 101 3.32 -3.65 14.31
CA GLY A 101 4.69 -4.04 14.04
C GLY A 101 5.72 -3.05 14.59
N SER A 102 5.47 -1.75 14.46
CA SER A 102 6.36 -0.70 15.01
C SER A 102 6.31 -0.61 16.54
N ALA A 103 5.22 -1.01 17.17
CA ALA A 103 5.06 -1.03 18.62
C ALA A 103 5.55 -2.34 19.28
N ALA A 104 5.85 -3.37 18.50
CA ALA A 104 6.26 -4.68 19.04
C ALA A 104 7.59 -4.59 19.80
N ALA A 105 7.66 -5.25 20.99
CA ALA A 105 8.85 -5.27 21.81
C ALA A 105 10.00 -6.11 21.19
N THR A 106 9.65 -7.10 20.36
CA THR A 106 10.58 -7.96 19.64
C THR A 106 10.36 -7.88 18.14
N PRO A 107 11.42 -7.89 17.31
CA PRO A 107 11.29 -7.92 15.86
C PRO A 107 10.48 -9.13 15.39
N ASP A 108 9.53 -8.89 14.47
CA ASP A 108 8.72 -9.93 13.84
C ASP A 108 8.85 -9.85 12.32
N CYS A 109 9.76 -10.65 11.77
CA CYS A 109 10.04 -10.68 10.33
C CYS A 109 8.87 -11.21 9.50
N GLU A 110 8.07 -12.10 10.06
CA GLU A 110 6.88 -12.62 9.39
C GLU A 110 5.78 -11.55 9.31
N ALA A 111 5.58 -10.77 10.36
CA ALA A 111 4.67 -9.63 10.34
C ALA A 111 5.11 -8.58 9.31
N LEU A 112 6.40 -8.28 9.20
CA LEU A 112 6.95 -7.38 8.19
C LEU A 112 6.69 -7.89 6.77
N ALA A 113 6.90 -9.18 6.53
CA ALA A 113 6.64 -9.81 5.22
C ALA A 113 5.15 -9.73 4.85
N ARG A 114 4.24 -9.97 5.81
CA ARG A 114 2.80 -9.81 5.61
C ARG A 114 2.42 -8.36 5.29
N LEU A 115 2.99 -7.39 6.02
CA LEU A 115 2.78 -5.96 5.75
C LEU A 115 3.19 -5.62 4.31
N LYS A 116 4.40 -5.97 3.90
CA LYS A 116 4.89 -5.74 2.53
C LYS A 116 3.98 -6.34 1.47
N SER A 117 3.49 -7.55 1.66
CA SER A 117 2.55 -8.21 0.74
C SER A 117 1.22 -7.42 0.61
N ARG A 118 0.69 -6.87 1.73
CA ARG A 118 -0.53 -6.04 1.68
C ARG A 118 -0.31 -4.71 0.95
N MET A 119 0.87 -4.17 1.08
CA MET A 119 1.26 -2.93 0.41
C MET A 119 1.42 -3.13 -1.10
N GLU A 120 2.02 -4.24 -1.53
CA GLU A 120 2.08 -4.64 -2.93
C GLU A 120 0.67 -4.81 -3.50
N ALA A 121 -0.23 -5.49 -2.79
CA ALA A 121 -1.63 -5.65 -3.20
C ALA A 121 -2.34 -4.30 -3.37
N LEU A 122 -2.09 -3.31 -2.49
CA LEU A 122 -2.65 -1.96 -2.61
C LEU A 122 -2.14 -1.24 -3.87
N VAL A 123 -0.84 -1.29 -4.13
CA VAL A 123 -0.25 -0.68 -5.33
C VAL A 123 -0.82 -1.35 -6.59
N ASP A 124 -0.98 -2.67 -6.59
CA ASP A 124 -1.54 -3.41 -7.72
C ASP A 124 -3.04 -3.10 -7.93
N ALA A 125 -3.82 -2.97 -6.88
CA ALA A 125 -5.23 -2.54 -6.97
C ALA A 125 -5.34 -1.14 -7.61
N GLN A 126 -4.51 -0.19 -7.17
CA GLN A 126 -4.48 1.16 -7.75
C GLN A 126 -3.97 1.18 -9.20
N ARG A 127 -2.97 0.35 -9.53
CA ARG A 127 -2.51 0.17 -10.90
C ARG A 127 -3.62 -0.37 -11.79
N GLY A 128 -4.35 -1.38 -11.32
CA GLY A 128 -5.50 -1.96 -12.00
C GLY A 128 -6.62 -0.94 -12.22
N LYS A 129 -6.91 -0.09 -11.24
CA LYS A 129 -7.90 0.99 -11.36
C LYS A 129 -7.50 1.99 -12.46
N TRP A 130 -6.26 2.47 -12.47
CA TRP A 130 -5.79 3.39 -13.50
C TRP A 130 -5.82 2.78 -14.91
N ALA A 131 -5.36 1.54 -15.06
CA ALA A 131 -5.42 0.83 -16.33
C ALA A 131 -6.86 0.67 -16.83
N TYR A 132 -7.79 0.34 -15.93
CA TYR A 132 -9.21 0.23 -16.25
C TYR A 132 -9.79 1.56 -16.70
N LEU A 133 -9.56 2.66 -15.95
CA LEU A 133 -10.08 4.00 -16.27
C LEU A 133 -9.57 4.51 -17.62
N ILE A 134 -8.26 4.39 -17.85
CA ILE A 134 -7.65 4.84 -19.11
C ILE A 134 -8.18 4.00 -20.28
N GLY A 135 -8.20 2.68 -20.15
CA GLY A 135 -8.73 1.78 -21.18
C GLY A 135 -10.21 2.01 -21.48
N LYS A 136 -11.01 2.37 -20.48
CA LYS A 136 -12.44 2.69 -20.66
C LYS A 136 -12.64 3.96 -21.47
N VAL A 137 -11.87 5.03 -21.20
CA VAL A 137 -11.93 6.27 -21.99
C VAL A 137 -11.48 6.04 -23.45
N GLU A 138 -10.50 5.18 -23.67
CA GLU A 138 -9.98 4.86 -25.01
C GLU A 138 -10.97 4.06 -25.88
N GLN A 139 -11.93 3.37 -25.24
CA GLN A 139 -12.96 2.58 -25.94
C GLN A 139 -14.20 3.41 -26.32
N GLU A 140 -14.36 4.63 -25.81
CA GLU A 140 -15.48 5.54 -26.10
C GLU A 140 -15.25 6.38 -27.38
#